data_57148b26ddc4ba7309f130c3a840e9d0
#
_entry.id   57148b26ddc4ba7309f130c3a840e9d0
#
_cell.length_a   1.000
_cell.length_b   1.000
_cell.length_c   1.000
_cell.angle_alpha   90.00
_cell.angle_beta   90.00
_cell.angle_gamma   90.00
#
_symmetry.space_group_name_H-M   'P 1'
#
loop_
_entity.id
_entity.type
_entity.pdbx_description
1 polymer ?
#
loop_
_entity_poly.entity_id
_entity_poly.type
_entity_poly.pdbx_seq_one_letter_code
_entity_poly.pdbx_strand_id
1 'polypeptide(L)'
;AYEIASCLVGSEMCIRDTHKGVNQLMKHHHIDIYNGIGRIMGTSIFSPQSGTISVEYEDGESDILPNKNVLIATGSSPQSLPFINFDHQQILSSDDILRLNTLPQRLAIIGGGVIGLEFASLMNDLGTDVVVIEANDRVLPTESPQVASLLKEELTDRGVTFYENIQLTKEHFNQTDKGVTINISDEPVQFDKVLIAIGRKPNTNDIGLNNTKIKTSD
;
A
#
# COMPACT_ATOMS: atom_id res chain seq x y z
N ALA A 1 -10.21 24.97 -2.63
CA ALA A 1 -9.43 24.38 -3.74
C ALA A 1 -7.95 24.75 -3.64
N TYR A 2 -7.59 26.01 -3.28
CA TYR A 2 -6.20 26.45 -3.15
C TYR A 2 -5.45 25.81 -1.98
N GLU A 3 -6.10 25.58 -0.85
CA GLU A 3 -5.49 24.97 0.33
C GLU A 3 -5.18 23.48 0.12
N ILE A 4 -6.06 22.76 -0.57
CA ILE A 4 -5.86 21.33 -0.90
C ILE A 4 -4.65 21.14 -1.82
N ALA A 5 -4.53 21.97 -2.86
CA ALA A 5 -3.40 21.92 -3.77
C ALA A 5 -2.06 22.23 -3.07
N SER A 6 -2.05 23.14 -2.07
CA SER A 6 -0.83 23.46 -1.33
C SER A 6 -0.40 22.33 -0.38
N CYS A 7 -1.31 21.59 0.23
CA CYS A 7 -0.99 20.44 1.06
C CYS A 7 -0.40 19.28 0.24
N LEU A 8 -0.99 18.95 -0.91
CA LEU A 8 -0.49 17.89 -1.78
C LEU A 8 0.86 18.25 -2.41
N VAL A 9 1.04 19.48 -2.86
CA VAL A 9 2.31 19.99 -3.38
C VAL A 9 3.40 20.00 -2.30
N GLY A 10 3.06 20.34 -1.06
CA GLY A 10 3.98 20.28 0.08
C GLY A 10 4.48 18.87 0.36
N SER A 11 3.59 17.86 0.35
CA SER A 11 3.94 16.46 0.57
C SER A 11 4.87 15.92 -0.52
N GLU A 12 4.61 16.23 -1.78
CA GLU A 12 5.44 15.80 -2.90
C GLU A 12 6.83 16.44 -2.85
N MET A 13 6.95 17.69 -2.47
CA MET A 13 8.24 18.36 -2.23
C MET A 13 9.01 17.68 -1.09
N CYS A 14 8.37 17.37 0.03
CA CYS A 14 9.01 16.66 1.14
C CYS A 14 9.51 15.27 0.74
N ILE A 15 8.73 14.51 -0.04
CA ILE A 15 9.12 13.19 -0.55
C ILE A 15 10.35 13.32 -1.46
N ARG A 16 10.34 14.25 -2.41
CA ARG A 16 11.47 14.50 -3.33
C ARG A 16 12.72 14.98 -2.60
N ASP A 17 12.58 15.85 -1.61
CA ASP A 17 13.71 16.35 -0.83
C ASP A 17 14.30 15.27 0.06
N THR A 18 13.47 14.42 0.65
CA THR A 18 13.92 13.24 1.42
C THR A 18 14.71 12.28 0.52
N HIS A 19 14.21 11.98 -0.68
CA HIS A 19 14.91 11.12 -1.64
C HIS A 19 16.27 11.71 -2.05
N LYS A 20 16.33 13.03 -2.34
CA LYS A 20 17.60 13.71 -2.62
C LYS A 20 18.55 13.67 -1.42
N GLY A 21 18.05 13.89 -0.22
CA GLY A 21 18.81 13.83 1.01
C GLY A 21 19.43 12.45 1.24
N VAL A 22 18.67 11.36 1.04
CA VAL A 22 19.18 9.99 1.13
C VAL A 22 20.28 9.75 0.10
N ASN A 23 20.08 10.14 -1.15
CA ASN A 23 21.12 10.01 -2.20
C ASN A 23 22.39 10.80 -1.88
N GLN A 24 22.28 11.97 -1.26
CA GLN A 24 23.43 12.76 -0.81
C GLN A 24 24.19 12.06 0.32
N LEU A 25 23.46 11.46 1.29
CA LEU A 25 24.06 10.67 2.37
C LEU A 25 24.81 9.46 1.82
N MET A 26 24.22 8.72 0.88
CA MET A 26 24.88 7.58 0.24
C MET A 26 26.22 8.00 -0.41
N LYS A 27 26.20 9.10 -1.18
CA LYS A 27 27.41 9.66 -1.81
C LYS A 27 28.43 10.13 -0.77
N HIS A 28 27.99 10.81 0.29
CA HIS A 28 28.87 11.30 1.36
C HIS A 28 29.61 10.16 2.08
N HIS A 29 28.90 9.04 2.28
CA HIS A 29 29.45 7.86 2.94
C HIS A 29 30.11 6.86 1.97
N HIS A 30 30.31 7.23 0.70
CA HIS A 30 30.91 6.38 -0.33
C HIS A 30 30.23 5.01 -0.47
N ILE A 31 28.89 5.01 -0.43
CA ILE A 31 28.07 3.81 -0.61
C ILE A 31 27.74 3.70 -2.10
N ASP A 32 28.13 2.58 -2.71
CA ASP A 32 27.80 2.28 -4.10
C ASP A 32 26.31 1.97 -4.26
N ILE A 33 25.66 2.56 -5.27
CA ILE A 33 24.26 2.38 -5.58
C ILE A 33 24.14 1.71 -6.93
N TYR A 34 23.47 0.58 -6.98
CA TYR A 34 23.18 -0.18 -8.19
C TYR A 34 21.68 -0.10 -8.48
N ASN A 35 21.29 0.54 -9.58
CA ASN A 35 19.90 0.71 -9.97
C ASN A 35 19.47 -0.45 -10.89
N GLY A 36 18.94 -1.51 -10.30
CA GLY A 36 18.53 -2.71 -11.02
C GLY A 36 17.75 -3.67 -10.12
N ILE A 37 17.44 -4.84 -10.66
CA ILE A 37 16.74 -5.90 -9.91
C ILE A 37 17.78 -6.80 -9.25
N GLY A 38 17.88 -6.70 -7.93
CA GLY A 38 18.78 -7.51 -7.11
C GLY A 38 18.18 -8.89 -6.79
N ARG A 39 18.97 -9.95 -7.02
CA ARG A 39 18.57 -11.34 -6.64
C ARG A 39 19.71 -12.03 -5.89
N ILE A 40 19.35 -12.77 -4.86
CA ILE A 40 20.28 -13.60 -4.10
C ILE A 40 20.59 -14.86 -4.91
N MET A 41 21.84 -15.05 -5.23
CA MET A 41 22.31 -16.21 -5.99
C MET A 41 22.56 -17.41 -5.08
N GLY A 42 22.28 -18.59 -5.59
CA GLY A 42 22.74 -19.85 -5.00
C GLY A 42 24.24 -20.07 -5.20
N THR A 43 24.77 -21.07 -4.51
CA THR A 43 26.15 -21.52 -4.76
C THR A 43 26.29 -22.07 -6.17
N SER A 44 27.25 -21.58 -6.92
CA SER A 44 27.60 -22.09 -8.25
C SER A 44 29.12 -22.19 -8.40
N ILE A 45 29.57 -22.83 -9.48
CA ILE A 45 31.01 -22.88 -9.81
C ILE A 45 31.61 -21.49 -10.07
N PHE A 46 30.77 -20.51 -10.44
CA PHE A 46 31.16 -19.13 -10.69
C PHE A 46 30.99 -18.23 -9.44
N SER A 47 30.25 -18.69 -8.45
CA SER A 47 30.03 -18.01 -7.17
C SER A 47 29.96 -19.05 -6.05
N PRO A 48 31.12 -19.48 -5.54
CA PRO A 48 31.18 -20.54 -4.51
C PRO A 48 30.63 -20.10 -3.15
N GLN A 49 30.46 -18.79 -2.93
CA GLN A 49 29.86 -18.26 -1.71
C GLN A 49 28.34 -18.12 -1.90
N SER A 50 27.57 -18.73 -1.00
CA SER A 50 26.11 -18.49 -0.95
C SER A 50 25.82 -17.06 -0.52
N GLY A 51 24.81 -16.46 -1.13
CA GLY A 51 24.37 -15.10 -0.77
C GLY A 51 24.95 -13.97 -1.63
N THR A 52 25.74 -14.29 -2.65
CA THR A 52 26.15 -13.30 -3.67
C THR A 52 24.90 -12.69 -4.32
N ILE A 53 24.91 -11.39 -4.58
CA ILE A 53 23.82 -10.68 -5.25
C ILE A 53 24.14 -10.53 -6.72
N SER A 54 23.20 -10.91 -7.60
CA SER A 54 23.20 -10.45 -8.98
C SER A 54 22.29 -9.23 -9.09
N VAL A 55 22.71 -8.22 -9.86
CA VAL A 55 21.90 -7.06 -10.21
C VAL A 55 21.69 -7.09 -11.71
N GLU A 56 20.45 -7.14 -12.14
CA GLU A 56 20.03 -7.09 -13.54
C GLU A 56 19.54 -5.69 -13.87
N TYR A 57 20.11 -5.08 -14.90
CA TYR A 57 19.78 -3.73 -15.35
C TYR A 57 18.73 -3.72 -16.46
N GLU A 58 18.14 -2.55 -16.73
CA GLU A 58 17.11 -2.36 -17.77
C GLU A 58 17.61 -2.67 -19.19
N ASP A 59 18.92 -2.50 -19.45
CA ASP A 59 19.56 -2.84 -20.73
C ASP A 59 19.87 -4.33 -20.91
N GLY A 60 19.58 -5.15 -19.91
CA GLY A 60 19.84 -6.60 -19.91
C GLY A 60 21.24 -6.97 -19.48
N GLU A 61 22.11 -6.00 -19.16
CA GLU A 61 23.39 -6.29 -18.52
C GLU A 61 23.20 -6.71 -17.07
N SER A 62 24.20 -7.37 -16.48
CA SER A 62 24.13 -7.78 -15.08
C SER A 62 25.49 -7.73 -14.40
N ASP A 63 25.49 -7.33 -13.13
CA ASP A 63 26.63 -7.38 -12.23
C ASP A 63 26.48 -8.46 -11.19
N ILE A 64 27.62 -8.99 -10.74
CA ILE A 64 27.69 -9.94 -9.63
C ILE A 64 28.46 -9.29 -8.48
N LEU A 65 27.77 -9.08 -7.37
CA LEU A 65 28.29 -8.42 -6.18
C LEU A 65 28.62 -9.44 -5.10
N PRO A 66 29.93 -9.77 -4.90
CA PRO A 66 30.33 -10.61 -3.79
C PRO A 66 30.14 -9.85 -2.47
N ASN A 67 29.61 -10.52 -1.47
CA ASN A 67 29.32 -9.91 -0.16
C ASN A 67 29.58 -10.91 0.98
N LYS A 68 29.64 -10.38 2.20
CA LYS A 68 29.73 -11.18 3.44
C LYS A 68 28.37 -11.24 4.15
N ASN A 69 27.60 -10.19 4.05
CA ASN A 69 26.30 -10.06 4.68
C ASN A 69 25.31 -9.41 3.70
N VAL A 70 24.07 -9.83 3.72
CA VAL A 70 22.98 -9.28 2.93
C VAL A 70 21.89 -8.81 3.88
N LEU A 71 21.46 -7.56 3.71
CA LEU A 71 20.27 -7.03 4.35
C LEU A 71 19.15 -6.97 3.29
N ILE A 72 18.05 -7.68 3.54
CA ILE A 72 16.86 -7.66 2.69
C ILE A 72 15.93 -6.55 3.20
N ALA A 73 15.77 -5.51 2.42
CA ALA A 73 14.93 -4.35 2.73
C ALA A 73 14.09 -3.96 1.50
N THR A 74 13.43 -4.96 0.88
CA THR A 74 12.71 -4.84 -0.39
C THR A 74 11.33 -4.19 -0.27
N GLY A 75 10.93 -3.79 0.95
CA GLY A 75 9.66 -3.12 1.19
C GLY A 75 8.44 -4.04 1.09
N SER A 76 7.30 -3.43 0.87
CA SER A 76 6.01 -4.11 0.76
C SER A 76 5.12 -3.42 -0.28
N SER A 77 4.13 -4.15 -0.79
CA SER A 77 3.13 -3.65 -1.73
C SER A 77 1.72 -3.76 -1.14
N PRO A 78 0.78 -2.86 -1.50
CA PRO A 78 -0.62 -2.99 -1.11
C PRO A 78 -1.20 -4.34 -1.53
N GLN A 79 -2.03 -4.91 -0.67
CA GLN A 79 -2.71 -6.17 -0.94
C GLN A 79 -4.11 -5.88 -1.49
N SER A 80 -4.46 -6.53 -2.61
CA SER A 80 -5.81 -6.50 -3.16
C SER A 80 -6.65 -7.66 -2.62
N LEU A 81 -7.98 -7.55 -2.80
CA LEU A 81 -8.88 -8.69 -2.58
C LEU A 81 -8.63 -9.78 -3.64
N PRO A 82 -8.81 -11.08 -3.29
CA PRO A 82 -8.51 -12.17 -4.23
C PRO A 82 -9.31 -12.15 -5.54
N PHE A 83 -10.44 -11.45 -5.54
CA PHE A 83 -11.39 -11.40 -6.66
C PHE A 83 -11.48 -10.03 -7.33
N ILE A 84 -10.73 -9.03 -6.88
CA ILE A 84 -10.66 -7.68 -7.46
C ILE A 84 -9.21 -7.22 -7.53
N ASN A 85 -8.78 -6.76 -8.70
CA ASN A 85 -7.48 -6.13 -8.90
C ASN A 85 -7.59 -4.60 -8.84
N PHE A 86 -6.50 -3.94 -8.50
CA PHE A 86 -6.38 -2.50 -8.68
C PHE A 86 -6.44 -2.19 -10.18
N ASP A 87 -7.32 -1.25 -10.57
CA ASP A 87 -7.35 -0.69 -11.92
C ASP A 87 -6.68 0.70 -11.95
N HIS A 88 -6.24 1.20 -10.77
CA HIS A 88 -5.60 2.50 -10.57
C HIS A 88 -6.46 3.70 -11.02
N GLN A 89 -7.75 3.48 -11.24
CA GLN A 89 -8.71 4.49 -11.65
C GLN A 89 -9.91 4.57 -10.71
N GLN A 90 -10.65 3.50 -10.55
CA GLN A 90 -11.80 3.41 -9.65
C GLN A 90 -11.50 2.55 -8.41
N ILE A 91 -10.74 1.47 -8.60
CA ILE A 91 -10.27 0.58 -7.52
C ILE A 91 -8.81 0.93 -7.22
N LEU A 92 -8.60 1.60 -6.11
CA LEU A 92 -7.34 2.23 -5.74
C LEU A 92 -6.61 1.46 -4.65
N SER A 93 -5.29 1.48 -4.72
CA SER A 93 -4.40 1.15 -3.62
C SER A 93 -4.11 2.39 -2.75
N SER A 94 -3.45 2.17 -1.60
CA SER A 94 -2.95 3.26 -0.75
C SER A 94 -1.89 4.14 -1.43
N ASP A 95 -1.25 3.65 -2.48
CA ASP A 95 -0.27 4.41 -3.26
C ASP A 95 -0.96 5.27 -4.33
N ASP A 96 -2.10 4.81 -4.88
CA ASP A 96 -2.86 5.50 -5.92
C ASP A 96 -3.63 6.70 -5.37
N ILE A 97 -4.24 6.54 -4.18
CA ILE A 97 -5.07 7.61 -3.57
C ILE A 97 -4.26 8.88 -3.30
N LEU A 98 -2.94 8.76 -3.05
CA LEU A 98 -2.02 9.88 -2.88
C LEU A 98 -1.73 10.65 -4.18
N ARG A 99 -2.10 10.08 -5.34
CA ARG A 99 -1.86 10.66 -6.67
C ARG A 99 -3.13 11.17 -7.34
N LEU A 100 -4.24 11.21 -6.61
CA LEU A 100 -5.50 11.72 -7.15
C LEU A 100 -5.38 13.20 -7.51
N ASN A 101 -5.79 13.53 -8.72
CA ASN A 101 -5.86 14.91 -9.20
C ASN A 101 -7.17 15.61 -8.79
N THR A 102 -8.19 14.83 -8.48
CA THR A 102 -9.52 15.30 -8.06
C THR A 102 -10.03 14.44 -6.92
N LEU A 103 -10.65 15.07 -5.93
CA LEU A 103 -11.28 14.36 -4.83
C LEU A 103 -12.57 13.68 -5.31
N PRO A 104 -12.81 12.41 -4.94
CA PRO A 104 -14.11 11.79 -5.17
C PRO A 104 -15.15 12.45 -4.27
N GLN A 105 -16.39 12.51 -4.73
CA GLN A 105 -17.52 12.95 -3.90
C GLN A 105 -17.83 11.88 -2.84
N ARG A 106 -17.76 10.59 -3.25
CA ARG A 106 -18.03 9.46 -2.38
C ARG A 106 -16.97 8.37 -2.51
N LEU A 107 -16.37 7.98 -1.38
CA LEU A 107 -15.29 7.00 -1.30
C LEU A 107 -15.70 5.82 -0.41
N ALA A 108 -15.60 4.59 -0.94
CA ALA A 108 -15.59 3.40 -0.10
C ALA A 108 -14.15 3.07 0.30
N ILE A 109 -13.93 2.73 1.56
CA ILE A 109 -12.65 2.21 2.07
C ILE A 109 -12.89 0.78 2.57
N ILE A 110 -12.25 -0.19 1.94
CA ILE A 110 -12.33 -1.59 2.33
C ILE A 110 -11.14 -1.92 3.21
N GLY A 111 -11.42 -2.20 4.47
CA GLY A 111 -10.46 -2.44 5.54
C GLY A 111 -10.39 -1.29 6.54
N GLY A 112 -10.81 -1.56 7.77
CA GLY A 112 -10.79 -0.64 8.91
C GLY A 112 -9.49 -0.72 9.73
N GLY A 113 -8.37 -1.08 9.10
CA GLY A 113 -7.04 -1.02 9.72
C GLY A 113 -6.47 0.41 9.77
N VAL A 114 -5.24 0.55 10.26
CA VAL A 114 -4.57 1.87 10.44
C VAL A 114 -4.59 2.68 9.15
N ILE A 115 -4.12 2.11 8.03
CA ILE A 115 -4.08 2.81 6.74
C ILE A 115 -5.48 3.24 6.29
N GLY A 116 -6.48 2.36 6.41
CA GLY A 116 -7.86 2.67 6.03
C GLY A 116 -8.43 3.84 6.83
N LEU A 117 -8.20 3.87 8.15
CA LEU A 117 -8.72 4.93 9.02
C LEU A 117 -7.95 6.26 8.87
N GLU A 118 -6.65 6.23 8.60
CA GLU A 118 -5.89 7.43 8.26
C GLU A 118 -6.44 8.09 6.99
N PHE A 119 -6.71 7.31 5.93
CA PHE A 119 -7.34 7.82 4.73
C PHE A 119 -8.81 8.22 4.95
N ALA A 120 -9.56 7.50 5.80
CA ALA A 120 -10.91 7.88 6.16
C ALA A 120 -10.95 9.27 6.80
N SER A 121 -10.06 9.52 7.77
CA SER A 121 -9.93 10.83 8.41
C SER A 121 -9.54 11.91 7.41
N LEU A 122 -8.49 11.67 6.62
CA LEU A 122 -7.98 12.65 5.65
C LEU A 122 -9.02 13.00 4.59
N MET A 123 -9.64 12.00 3.97
CA MET A 123 -10.59 12.24 2.88
C MET A 123 -11.88 12.89 3.37
N ASN A 124 -12.34 12.54 4.58
CA ASN A 124 -13.47 13.20 5.22
C ASN A 124 -13.18 14.68 5.52
N ASP A 125 -11.99 15.00 6.04
CA ASP A 125 -11.58 16.41 6.27
C ASP A 125 -11.47 17.22 4.98
N LEU A 126 -11.18 16.55 3.87
CA LEU A 126 -11.16 17.16 2.54
C LEU A 126 -12.57 17.29 1.90
N GLY A 127 -13.63 16.84 2.59
CA GLY A 127 -15.02 16.98 2.17
C GLY A 127 -15.56 15.82 1.34
N THR A 128 -14.89 14.67 1.31
CA THR A 128 -15.38 13.43 0.69
C THR A 128 -16.36 12.72 1.63
N ASP A 129 -17.51 12.23 1.14
CA ASP A 129 -18.38 11.31 1.86
C ASP A 129 -17.70 9.94 1.95
N VAL A 130 -17.30 9.52 3.16
CA VAL A 130 -16.48 8.33 3.38
C VAL A 130 -17.28 7.23 4.06
N VAL A 131 -17.21 6.04 3.47
CA VAL A 131 -17.78 4.81 4.02
C VAL A 131 -16.65 3.79 4.22
N VAL A 132 -16.48 3.31 5.45
CA VAL A 132 -15.51 2.26 5.80
C VAL A 132 -16.24 0.93 5.94
N ILE A 133 -15.74 -0.11 5.24
CA ILE A 133 -16.29 -1.47 5.26
C ILE A 133 -15.22 -2.40 5.82
N GLU A 134 -15.49 -3.01 6.97
CA GLU A 134 -14.59 -3.91 7.70
C GLU A 134 -15.19 -5.32 7.79
N ALA A 135 -14.34 -6.31 7.51
CA ALA A 135 -14.74 -7.71 7.57
C ALA A 135 -14.81 -8.27 9.00
N ASN A 136 -14.01 -7.73 9.91
CA ASN A 136 -13.98 -8.09 11.31
C ASN A 136 -15.13 -7.41 12.08
N ASP A 137 -15.32 -7.85 13.32
CA ASP A 137 -16.33 -7.34 14.25
C ASP A 137 -16.08 -5.90 14.72
N ARG A 138 -14.88 -5.37 14.46
CA ARG A 138 -14.50 -3.99 14.77
C ARG A 138 -13.35 -3.49 13.90
N VAL A 139 -13.26 -2.19 13.76
CA VAL A 139 -12.07 -1.54 13.19
C VAL A 139 -10.86 -1.69 14.13
N LEU A 140 -9.65 -1.51 13.61
CA LEU A 140 -8.39 -1.66 14.34
C LEU A 140 -8.33 -2.96 15.17
N PRO A 141 -8.48 -4.13 14.55
CA PRO A 141 -8.57 -5.39 15.29
C PRO A 141 -7.31 -5.71 16.10
N THR A 142 -6.16 -5.14 15.72
CA THR A 142 -4.87 -5.33 16.40
C THR A 142 -4.65 -4.38 17.59
N GLU A 143 -5.43 -3.32 17.69
CA GLU A 143 -5.33 -2.33 18.75
C GLU A 143 -6.25 -2.65 19.95
N SER A 144 -6.07 -1.94 21.07
CA SER A 144 -6.97 -2.14 22.20
C SER A 144 -8.41 -1.74 21.84
N PRO A 145 -9.42 -2.48 22.34
CA PRO A 145 -10.82 -2.17 22.04
C PRO A 145 -11.22 -0.73 22.43
N GLN A 146 -10.67 -0.22 23.53
CA GLN A 146 -10.95 1.14 23.99
C GLN A 146 -10.46 2.20 22.99
N VAL A 147 -9.24 2.03 22.46
CA VAL A 147 -8.68 2.95 21.46
C VAL A 147 -9.48 2.86 20.16
N ALA A 148 -9.80 1.64 19.72
CA ALA A 148 -10.58 1.43 18.50
C ALA A 148 -11.98 2.07 18.59
N SER A 149 -12.68 1.91 19.74
CA SER A 149 -14.00 2.52 19.96
C SER A 149 -13.93 4.03 19.97
N LEU A 150 -12.97 4.62 20.69
CA LEU A 150 -12.81 6.05 20.76
C LEU A 150 -12.54 6.69 19.39
N LEU A 151 -11.65 6.09 18.59
CA LEU A 151 -11.35 6.59 17.25
C LEU A 151 -12.55 6.44 16.31
N LYS A 152 -13.27 5.31 16.38
CA LYS A 152 -14.48 5.11 15.59
C LYS A 152 -15.56 6.13 15.93
N GLU A 153 -15.79 6.40 17.23
CA GLU A 153 -16.74 7.41 17.71
C GLU A 153 -16.38 8.79 17.15
N GLU A 154 -15.13 9.22 17.30
CA GLU A 154 -14.63 10.49 16.78
C GLU A 154 -14.83 10.63 15.26
N LEU A 155 -14.48 9.59 14.48
CA LEU A 155 -14.66 9.62 13.04
C LEU A 155 -16.14 9.59 12.63
N THR A 156 -16.99 8.89 13.39
CA THR A 156 -18.45 8.86 13.17
C THR A 156 -19.05 10.23 13.41
N ASP A 157 -18.67 10.92 14.49
CA ASP A 157 -19.12 12.27 14.82
C ASP A 157 -18.72 13.28 13.72
N ARG A 158 -17.61 13.03 13.04
CA ARG A 158 -17.16 13.82 11.90
C ARG A 158 -17.84 13.45 10.56
N GLY A 159 -18.69 12.42 10.54
CA GLY A 159 -19.50 12.04 9.39
C GLY A 159 -19.02 10.80 8.62
N VAL A 160 -17.99 10.09 9.08
CA VAL A 160 -17.58 8.82 8.48
C VAL A 160 -18.58 7.72 8.83
N THR A 161 -19.06 6.98 7.83
CA THR A 161 -19.97 5.84 8.02
C THR A 161 -19.18 4.54 8.13
N PHE A 162 -19.55 3.67 9.08
CA PHE A 162 -18.89 2.38 9.30
C PHE A 162 -19.85 1.20 9.12
N TYR A 163 -19.40 0.20 8.37
CA TYR A 163 -20.02 -1.13 8.28
C TYR A 163 -19.01 -2.17 8.73
N GLU A 164 -19.26 -2.82 9.84
CA GLU A 164 -18.43 -3.89 10.41
C GLU A 164 -19.12 -5.25 10.23
N ASN A 165 -18.40 -6.35 10.35
CA ASN A 165 -18.87 -7.72 10.06
C ASN A 165 -19.34 -7.91 8.61
N ILE A 166 -18.81 -7.17 7.64
CA ILE A 166 -19.20 -7.27 6.24
C ILE A 166 -18.14 -8.01 5.45
N GLN A 167 -18.39 -9.27 5.14
CA GLN A 167 -17.54 -10.10 4.28
C GLN A 167 -17.92 -9.87 2.81
N LEU A 168 -17.11 -9.09 2.11
CA LEU A 168 -17.33 -8.82 0.68
C LEU A 168 -16.85 -9.98 -0.19
N THR A 169 -17.61 -10.29 -1.23
CA THR A 169 -17.27 -11.23 -2.30
C THR A 169 -17.36 -10.52 -3.65
N LYS A 170 -16.94 -11.19 -4.73
CA LYS A 170 -17.02 -10.62 -6.08
C LYS A 170 -18.44 -10.18 -6.46
N GLU A 171 -19.45 -10.88 -5.98
CA GLU A 171 -20.87 -10.65 -6.31
C GLU A 171 -21.40 -9.34 -5.71
N HIS A 172 -20.75 -8.82 -4.67
CA HIS A 172 -21.13 -7.54 -4.07
C HIS A 172 -20.70 -6.33 -4.93
N PHE A 173 -19.79 -6.53 -5.90
CA PHE A 173 -19.24 -5.44 -6.69
C PHE A 173 -19.81 -5.39 -8.09
N ASN A 174 -20.25 -4.20 -8.51
CA ASN A 174 -20.60 -3.90 -9.88
C ASN A 174 -19.89 -2.61 -10.32
N GLN A 175 -18.92 -2.73 -11.21
CA GLN A 175 -18.13 -1.63 -11.72
C GLN A 175 -18.67 -1.17 -13.08
N THR A 176 -18.86 0.14 -13.24
CA THR A 176 -19.31 0.79 -14.47
C THR A 176 -18.47 2.03 -14.75
N ASP A 177 -18.64 2.65 -15.91
CA ASP A 177 -17.97 3.93 -16.23
C ASP A 177 -18.33 5.06 -15.25
N LYS A 178 -19.44 4.92 -14.51
CA LYS A 178 -19.92 5.93 -13.55
C LYS A 178 -19.42 5.73 -12.13
N GLY A 179 -18.65 4.67 -11.87
CA GLY A 179 -18.14 4.33 -10.56
C GLY A 179 -18.39 2.87 -10.19
N VAL A 180 -18.30 2.57 -8.91
CA VAL A 180 -18.43 1.23 -8.35
C VAL A 180 -19.63 1.18 -7.42
N THR A 181 -20.53 0.25 -7.66
CA THR A 181 -21.62 -0.06 -6.74
C THR A 181 -21.21 -1.24 -5.87
N ILE A 182 -21.35 -1.11 -4.56
CA ILE A 182 -21.12 -2.18 -3.60
C ILE A 182 -22.44 -2.48 -2.90
N ASN A 183 -22.87 -3.74 -2.92
CA ASN A 183 -24.00 -4.20 -2.13
C ASN A 183 -23.58 -4.40 -0.69
N ILE A 184 -24.04 -3.55 0.21
CA ILE A 184 -23.73 -3.58 1.64
C ILE A 184 -25.02 -3.93 2.37
N SER A 185 -25.06 -5.08 3.05
CA SER A 185 -26.26 -5.55 3.77
C SER A 185 -27.53 -5.55 2.88
N ASP A 186 -27.41 -6.06 1.65
CA ASP A 186 -28.46 -6.13 0.64
C ASP A 186 -28.91 -4.78 0.05
N GLU A 187 -28.22 -3.69 0.37
CA GLU A 187 -28.46 -2.37 -0.22
C GLU A 187 -27.34 -1.97 -1.17
N PRO A 188 -27.64 -1.61 -2.42
CA PRO A 188 -26.64 -1.14 -3.37
C PRO A 188 -26.25 0.32 -3.06
N VAL A 189 -24.97 0.54 -2.78
CA VAL A 189 -24.40 1.86 -2.52
C VAL A 189 -23.39 2.19 -3.61
N GLN A 190 -23.54 3.36 -4.24
CA GLN A 190 -22.65 3.81 -5.31
C GLN A 190 -21.52 4.69 -4.77
N PHE A 191 -20.32 4.47 -5.29
CA PHE A 191 -19.10 5.20 -4.97
C PHE A 191 -18.39 5.65 -6.26
N ASP A 192 -17.72 6.79 -6.20
CA ASP A 192 -16.87 7.25 -7.31
C ASP A 192 -15.57 6.46 -7.36
N LYS A 193 -15.03 6.15 -6.18
CA LYS A 193 -13.78 5.42 -5.97
C LYS A 193 -13.92 4.43 -4.82
N VAL A 194 -13.10 3.39 -4.87
CA VAL A 194 -12.93 2.40 -3.82
C VAL A 194 -11.46 2.31 -3.47
N LEU A 195 -11.10 2.53 -2.22
CA LEU A 195 -9.77 2.27 -1.68
C LEU A 195 -9.74 0.89 -1.05
N ILE A 196 -8.82 0.03 -1.46
CA ILE A 196 -8.58 -1.25 -0.78
C ILE A 196 -7.39 -1.08 0.16
N ALA A 197 -7.64 -1.19 1.46
CA ALA A 197 -6.69 -0.99 2.56
C ALA A 197 -6.68 -2.18 3.54
N ILE A 198 -6.67 -3.41 3.00
CA ILE A 198 -6.75 -4.67 3.77
C ILE A 198 -5.38 -5.19 4.24
N GLY A 199 -4.33 -4.43 4.02
CA GLY A 199 -2.98 -4.75 4.43
C GLY A 199 -1.96 -4.62 3.31
N ARG A 200 -0.73 -5.00 3.63
CA ARG A 200 0.41 -5.00 2.72
C ARG A 200 1.09 -6.36 2.75
N LYS A 201 1.70 -6.76 1.65
CA LYS A 201 2.48 -7.99 1.59
C LYS A 201 3.96 -7.65 1.31
N PRO A 202 4.91 -8.33 1.97
CA PRO A 202 6.34 -8.14 1.72
C PRO A 202 6.72 -8.41 0.26
N ASN A 203 7.61 -7.61 -0.30
CA ASN A 203 8.15 -7.82 -1.65
C ASN A 203 9.28 -8.85 -1.61
N THR A 204 8.92 -10.12 -1.45
CA THR A 204 9.86 -11.25 -1.31
C THR A 204 9.85 -12.19 -2.50
N ASN A 205 9.00 -11.93 -3.49
CA ASN A 205 8.96 -12.74 -4.70
C ASN A 205 10.19 -12.46 -5.57
N ASP A 206 10.72 -13.52 -6.18
CA ASP A 206 11.81 -13.47 -7.19
C ASP A 206 13.13 -12.80 -6.73
N ILE A 207 13.32 -12.60 -5.43
CA ILE A 207 14.58 -12.09 -4.88
C ILE A 207 15.60 -13.19 -4.55
N GLY A 208 15.30 -14.45 -4.88
CA GLY A 208 16.21 -15.57 -4.71
C GLY A 208 16.25 -16.15 -3.28
N LEU A 209 15.18 -15.97 -2.48
CA LEU A 209 15.11 -16.54 -1.11
C LEU A 209 15.25 -18.06 -1.09
N ASN A 210 14.77 -18.75 -2.14
CA ASN A 210 14.92 -20.21 -2.30
C ASN A 210 16.38 -20.69 -2.34
N ASN A 211 17.31 -19.77 -2.62
CA ASN A 211 18.76 -20.04 -2.62
C ASN A 211 19.38 -19.89 -1.23
N THR A 212 18.58 -19.60 -0.22
CA THR A 212 19.01 -19.37 1.16
C THR A 212 18.41 -20.41 2.11
N LYS A 213 18.84 -20.37 3.38
CA LYS A 213 18.24 -21.16 4.46
C LYS A 213 17.16 -20.37 5.22
N ILE A 214 16.78 -19.21 4.72
CA ILE A 214 15.77 -18.36 5.34
C ILE A 214 14.42 -19.06 5.25
N LYS A 215 13.72 -19.20 6.37
CA LYS A 215 12.36 -19.69 6.41
C LYS A 215 11.41 -18.50 6.29
N THR A 216 10.48 -18.58 5.35
CA THR A 216 9.38 -17.63 5.21
C THR A 216 8.15 -18.19 5.92
N SER A 217 7.40 -17.34 6.60
CA SER A 217 6.03 -17.63 7.05
C SER A 217 5.06 -16.99 6.06
N ASP A 218 3.99 -17.66 5.80
CA ASP A 218 2.86 -17.13 5.03
C ASP A 218 2.16 -16.01 5.81
#